data_108431b998ad4f69ab584fcb224b3c66
#
_entry.id   108431b998ad4f69ab584fcb224b3c66
#
_cell.length_a   1.000
_cell.length_b   1.000
_cell.length_c   1.000
_cell.angle_alpha   90.00
_cell.angle_beta   90.00
_cell.angle_gamma   90.00
#
_symmetry.space_group_name_H-M   'P 1'
#
loop_
_entity.id
_entity.type
_entity.pdbx_description
1 polymer ?
#
loop_
_entity_poly.entity_id
_entity_poly.type
_entity_poly.pdbx_seq_one_letter_code
_entity_poly.pdbx_strand_id
1 'polypeptide(L)'
;MTGSESRAKPPDPPAGGVIRVMVVDDSAVIRGLFTRALEQDPEIKVAASVGDGRMAIDTLKRHDIDVVVLDIEMPVMDGLTAVPLLIEAKPGLPIIMASTLTRKNAEISMRALALGAKDYVTKPSTTSQLTSAVNFQQELIAKIKALAGRRRGPPPPGERLDQIGRAHV
;
A
#
# COMPACT_ATOMS: atom_id res chain seq x y z
N MET A 1 -3.67 -6.95 -36.35
CA MET A 1 -3.68 -6.62 -35.86
C MET A 1 -3.99 -5.91 -35.29
N THR A 2 -4.06 -5.93 -35.18
CA THR A 2 -4.20 -5.00 -34.93
C THR A 2 -5.09 -4.50 -33.91
N GLY A 3 -5.98 -5.16 -33.29
CA GLY A 3 -6.79 -4.67 -32.21
C GLY A 3 -6.01 -4.01 -31.10
N SER A 4 -4.82 -4.46 -30.89
CA SER A 4 -4.02 -3.84 -29.85
C SER A 4 -3.64 -2.43 -30.21
N GLU A 5 -3.59 -2.15 -31.48
CA GLU A 5 -3.19 -0.82 -31.87
C GLU A 5 -4.26 0.19 -31.70
N SER A 6 -5.49 -0.25 -31.73
CA SER A 6 -6.58 0.67 -31.51
C SER A 6 -6.80 0.96 -30.05
N ARG A 7 -6.14 0.23 -29.18
CA ARG A 7 -6.29 0.42 -27.77
C ARG A 7 -5.63 1.73 -27.34
N ALA A 8 -6.33 2.46 -26.49
CA ALA A 8 -5.79 3.72 -26.02
C ALA A 8 -4.50 3.48 -25.25
N LYS A 9 -3.56 4.35 -25.47
CA LYS A 9 -2.34 4.31 -24.69
C LYS A 9 -2.64 4.68 -23.25
N PRO A 10 -2.08 3.98 -22.28
CA PRO A 10 -2.29 4.37 -20.90
C PRO A 10 -1.70 5.74 -20.63
N PRO A 11 -2.23 6.46 -19.65
CA PRO A 11 -1.70 7.78 -19.34
C PRO A 11 -0.24 7.67 -18.93
N ASP A 12 0.48 8.73 -19.18
CA ASP A 12 1.87 8.80 -18.76
C ASP A 12 1.96 8.72 -17.25
N PRO A 13 3.01 8.13 -16.73
CA PRO A 13 3.19 8.11 -15.30
C PRO A 13 3.42 9.51 -14.77
N PRO A 14 3.10 9.76 -13.50
CA PRO A 14 3.33 11.05 -12.90
C PRO A 14 4.81 11.38 -12.87
N ALA A 15 5.13 12.63 -12.65
CA ALA A 15 6.51 13.10 -12.70
C ALA A 15 7.45 12.28 -11.82
N GLY A 16 6.98 11.85 -10.67
CA GLY A 16 7.80 11.02 -9.78
C GLY A 16 7.75 9.55 -10.07
N GLY A 17 7.08 9.16 -11.16
CA GLY A 17 6.89 7.75 -11.47
C GLY A 17 5.67 7.20 -10.76
N VAL A 18 5.31 5.98 -11.12
CA VAL A 18 4.17 5.30 -10.54
C VAL A 18 4.57 4.71 -9.20
N ILE A 19 3.68 4.80 -8.22
CA ILE A 19 3.88 4.17 -6.92
C ILE A 19 3.52 2.69 -7.07
N ARG A 20 4.46 1.83 -6.80
CA ARG A 20 4.28 0.39 -6.97
C ARG A 20 3.90 -0.23 -5.63
N VAL A 21 2.71 -0.79 -5.57
CA VAL A 21 2.14 -1.31 -4.33
C VAL A 21 2.05 -2.82 -4.41
N MET A 22 2.38 -3.49 -3.31
CA MET A 22 2.11 -4.91 -3.17
C MET A 22 0.96 -5.07 -2.19
N VAL A 23 -0.06 -5.82 -2.60
CA VAL A 23 -1.21 -6.14 -1.75
C VAL A 23 -1.05 -7.57 -1.26
N VAL A 24 -1.11 -7.75 0.06
CA VAL A 24 -0.92 -9.05 0.69
C VAL A 24 -2.17 -9.37 1.51
N ASP A 25 -2.93 -10.34 1.08
CA ASP A 25 -4.19 -10.74 1.74
C ASP A 25 -4.54 -12.13 1.26
N ASP A 26 -4.98 -12.99 2.15
CA ASP A 26 -5.26 -14.37 1.75
C ASP A 26 -6.54 -14.51 0.93
N SER A 27 -7.36 -13.47 0.86
CA SER A 27 -8.58 -13.51 0.08
C SER A 27 -8.34 -12.95 -1.31
N ALA A 28 -8.47 -13.78 -2.33
CA ALA A 28 -8.32 -13.32 -3.70
C ALA A 28 -9.36 -12.25 -4.05
N VAL A 29 -10.56 -12.37 -3.48
CA VAL A 29 -11.61 -11.39 -3.73
C VAL A 29 -11.21 -10.04 -3.16
N ILE A 30 -10.70 -10.03 -1.95
CA ILE A 30 -10.27 -8.78 -1.32
C ILE A 30 -9.09 -8.18 -2.08
N ARG A 31 -8.12 -9.01 -2.50
CA ARG A 31 -7.01 -8.48 -3.28
C ARG A 31 -7.49 -7.84 -4.56
N GLY A 32 -8.49 -8.45 -5.21
CA GLY A 32 -9.04 -7.88 -6.43
C GLY A 32 -9.74 -6.55 -6.19
N LEU A 33 -10.46 -6.45 -5.07
CA LEU A 33 -11.12 -5.20 -4.72
C LEU A 33 -10.10 -4.11 -4.45
N PHE A 34 -9.06 -4.43 -3.69
CA PHE A 34 -8.00 -3.46 -3.41
C PHE A 34 -7.33 -3.01 -4.71
N THR A 35 -7.03 -3.96 -5.58
CA THR A 35 -6.36 -3.63 -6.83
C THR A 35 -7.19 -2.65 -7.66
N ARG A 36 -8.48 -2.94 -7.80
CA ARG A 36 -9.34 -2.05 -8.58
C ARG A 36 -9.47 -0.68 -7.93
N ALA A 37 -9.60 -0.67 -6.60
CA ALA A 37 -9.75 0.60 -5.91
C ALA A 37 -8.49 1.45 -6.02
N LEU A 38 -7.33 0.83 -5.88
CA LEU A 38 -6.09 1.57 -5.91
C LEU A 38 -5.72 2.04 -7.31
N GLU A 39 -5.97 1.21 -8.31
CA GLU A 39 -5.57 1.55 -9.66
C GLU A 39 -6.52 2.52 -10.33
N GLN A 40 -7.55 2.94 -9.66
CA GLN A 40 -8.32 4.08 -10.14
C GLN A 40 -7.54 5.37 -10.03
N ASP A 41 -6.52 5.38 -9.21
CA ASP A 41 -5.62 6.51 -9.14
C ASP A 41 -4.47 6.27 -10.12
N PRO A 42 -4.27 7.17 -11.09
CA PRO A 42 -3.26 6.93 -12.11
C PRO A 42 -1.83 6.92 -11.58
N GLU A 43 -1.61 7.38 -10.36
CA GLU A 43 -0.27 7.38 -9.79
C GLU A 43 0.05 6.09 -9.07
N ILE A 44 -0.88 5.15 -8.99
CA ILE A 44 -0.69 3.91 -8.25
C ILE A 44 -0.85 2.72 -9.17
N LYS A 45 0.06 1.76 -9.04
CA LYS A 45 -0.03 0.50 -9.74
C LYS A 45 0.16 -0.62 -8.72
N VAL A 46 -0.72 -1.61 -8.76
CA VAL A 46 -0.54 -2.79 -7.92
C VAL A 46 0.41 -3.71 -8.66
N ALA A 47 1.66 -3.66 -8.26
CA ALA A 47 2.71 -4.40 -8.94
C ALA A 47 2.75 -5.87 -8.55
N ALA A 48 2.17 -6.22 -7.41
CA ALA A 48 2.12 -7.59 -6.95
C ALA A 48 0.94 -7.78 -6.04
N SER A 49 0.35 -8.98 -6.09
CA SER A 49 -0.81 -9.34 -5.28
C SER A 49 -0.58 -10.79 -4.84
N VAL A 50 -0.36 -10.99 -3.55
CA VAL A 50 0.02 -12.30 -3.04
C VAL A 50 -0.82 -12.68 -1.84
N GLY A 51 -0.82 -13.96 -1.51
CA GLY A 51 -1.76 -14.52 -0.56
C GLY A 51 -1.23 -14.74 0.86
N ASP A 52 0.05 -14.57 1.10
CA ASP A 52 0.58 -14.73 2.45
C ASP A 52 1.92 -14.04 2.60
N GLY A 53 2.40 -14.01 3.84
CA GLY A 53 3.61 -13.27 4.14
C GLY A 53 4.87 -13.85 3.52
N ARG A 54 4.92 -15.17 3.36
CA ARG A 54 6.08 -15.79 2.76
C ARG A 54 6.20 -15.39 1.29
N MET A 55 5.08 -15.43 0.58
CA MET A 55 5.08 -15.00 -0.81
C MET A 55 5.44 -13.53 -0.92
N ALA A 56 5.03 -12.72 0.06
CA ALA A 56 5.35 -11.31 0.04
C ALA A 56 6.87 -11.11 0.15
N ILE A 57 7.51 -11.83 1.05
CA ILE A 57 8.96 -11.71 1.21
C ILE A 57 9.68 -12.12 -0.07
N ASP A 58 9.26 -13.23 -0.68
CA ASP A 58 9.88 -13.67 -1.92
C ASP A 58 9.68 -12.67 -3.04
N THR A 59 8.50 -12.06 -3.08
CA THR A 59 8.19 -11.08 -4.12
C THR A 59 9.05 -9.84 -3.99
N LEU A 60 9.32 -9.40 -2.77
CA LEU A 60 10.18 -8.23 -2.57
C LEU A 60 11.56 -8.42 -3.15
N LYS A 61 12.03 -9.66 -3.21
CA LYS A 61 13.36 -9.92 -3.73
C LYS A 61 13.43 -9.84 -5.24
N ARG A 62 12.27 -9.83 -5.91
CA ARG A 62 12.22 -9.87 -7.36
C ARG A 62 11.51 -8.69 -7.99
N HIS A 63 10.79 -7.92 -7.21
CA HIS A 63 10.00 -6.81 -7.73
C HIS A 63 10.29 -5.54 -6.97
N ASP A 64 10.23 -4.44 -7.68
CA ASP A 64 10.42 -3.14 -7.06
C ASP A 64 9.09 -2.70 -6.46
N ILE A 65 9.03 -2.63 -5.15
CA ILE A 65 7.82 -2.30 -4.42
C ILE A 65 8.10 -1.06 -3.56
N ASP A 66 7.18 -0.10 -3.63
CA ASP A 66 7.32 1.14 -2.86
C ASP A 66 6.53 1.12 -1.56
N VAL A 67 5.41 0.41 -1.51
CA VAL A 67 4.56 0.35 -0.33
C VAL A 67 3.89 -1.02 -0.29
N VAL A 68 3.72 -1.57 0.91
CA VAL A 68 3.01 -2.84 1.09
C VAL A 68 1.72 -2.57 1.88
N VAL A 69 0.60 -3.12 1.40
CA VAL A 69 -0.64 -3.16 2.15
C VAL A 69 -0.79 -4.60 2.62
N LEU A 70 -0.79 -4.80 3.93
CA LEU A 70 -0.59 -6.11 4.53
C LEU A 70 -1.74 -6.47 5.46
N ASP A 71 -2.44 -7.56 5.14
CA ASP A 71 -3.48 -8.09 5.99
C ASP A 71 -2.89 -8.67 7.27
N ILE A 72 -3.65 -8.63 8.35
CA ILE A 72 -3.21 -9.16 9.62
C ILE A 72 -3.32 -10.67 9.67
N GLU A 73 -4.48 -11.21 9.29
CA GLU A 73 -4.77 -12.63 9.46
C GLU A 73 -4.59 -13.36 8.15
N MET A 74 -3.55 -14.18 8.08
CA MET A 74 -3.26 -14.97 6.89
C MET A 74 -2.69 -16.31 7.29
N PRO A 75 -2.89 -17.35 6.47
CA PRO A 75 -2.25 -18.63 6.73
C PRO A 75 -0.76 -18.57 6.44
N VAL A 76 -0.04 -19.57 6.85
CA VAL A 76 1.40 -19.72 6.64
C VAL A 76 2.18 -18.69 7.44
N MET A 77 1.95 -17.41 7.23
CA MET A 77 2.64 -16.36 7.98
C MET A 77 1.70 -15.17 8.08
N ASP A 78 1.27 -14.86 9.29
CA ASP A 78 0.36 -13.75 9.49
C ASP A 78 1.07 -12.40 9.34
N GLY A 79 0.26 -11.33 9.33
CA GLY A 79 0.82 -10.01 9.05
C GLY A 79 1.77 -9.54 10.11
N LEU A 80 1.46 -9.80 11.39
CA LEU A 80 2.34 -9.32 12.46
C LEU A 80 3.72 -9.95 12.36
N THR A 81 3.77 -11.25 12.07
CA THR A 81 5.04 -11.95 11.90
C THR A 81 5.79 -11.46 10.67
N ALA A 82 5.05 -11.11 9.63
CA ALA A 82 5.67 -10.70 8.37
C ALA A 82 6.34 -9.33 8.45
N VAL A 83 5.84 -8.44 9.31
CA VAL A 83 6.33 -7.06 9.33
C VAL A 83 7.85 -6.97 9.49
N PRO A 84 8.46 -7.55 10.53
CA PRO A 84 9.91 -7.40 10.65
C PRO A 84 10.67 -8.10 9.53
N LEU A 85 10.13 -9.19 8.99
CA LEU A 85 10.81 -9.89 7.91
C LEU A 85 10.76 -9.11 6.61
N LEU A 86 9.68 -8.41 6.36
CA LEU A 86 9.60 -7.56 5.17
C LEU A 86 10.53 -6.37 5.28
N ILE A 87 10.61 -5.78 6.47
CA ILE A 87 11.51 -4.65 6.68
C ILE A 87 12.96 -5.10 6.57
N GLU A 88 13.26 -6.30 7.04
CA GLU A 88 14.61 -6.83 6.89
C GLU A 88 14.94 -7.04 5.42
N ALA A 89 13.98 -7.53 4.64
CA ALA A 89 14.20 -7.76 3.21
C ALA A 89 14.37 -6.46 2.45
N LYS A 90 13.69 -5.40 2.89
CA LYS A 90 13.82 -4.09 2.23
C LYS A 90 13.74 -3.01 3.29
N PRO A 91 14.87 -2.59 3.84
CA PRO A 91 14.87 -1.58 4.89
C PRO A 91 14.22 -0.29 4.41
N GLY A 92 13.42 0.30 5.28
CA GLY A 92 12.72 1.52 4.94
C GLY A 92 11.41 1.31 4.21
N LEU A 93 11.03 0.08 3.93
CA LEU A 93 9.79 -0.20 3.21
C LEU A 93 8.58 0.22 4.05
N PRO A 94 7.73 1.11 3.53
CA PRO A 94 6.51 1.45 4.26
C PRO A 94 5.50 0.30 4.19
N ILE A 95 4.95 -0.06 5.34
CA ILE A 95 3.94 -1.10 5.44
C ILE A 95 2.70 -0.50 6.10
N ILE A 96 1.56 -0.68 5.45
CA ILE A 96 0.27 -0.26 5.98
C ILE A 96 -0.51 -1.52 6.33
N MET A 97 -0.89 -1.67 7.59
CA MET A 97 -1.69 -2.81 8.01
C MET A 97 -3.14 -2.59 7.62
N ALA A 98 -3.80 -3.65 7.18
CA ALA A 98 -5.21 -3.58 6.81
C ALA A 98 -5.95 -4.71 7.51
N SER A 99 -7.03 -4.38 8.21
CA SER A 99 -7.76 -5.40 8.95
C SER A 99 -9.19 -4.96 9.18
N THR A 100 -10.03 -5.93 9.50
CA THR A 100 -11.40 -5.61 9.92
C THR A 100 -11.37 -4.99 11.29
N LEU A 101 -12.40 -4.22 11.62
CA LEU A 101 -12.46 -3.49 12.86
C LEU A 101 -12.89 -4.42 14.00
N THR A 102 -11.93 -4.81 14.82
CA THR A 102 -12.17 -5.55 16.05
C THR A 102 -11.18 -5.06 17.08
N ARG A 103 -11.49 -5.29 18.36
CA ARG A 103 -10.56 -4.90 19.41
C ARG A 103 -9.24 -5.64 19.25
N LYS A 104 -9.31 -6.94 18.96
CA LYS A 104 -8.11 -7.74 18.78
C LYS A 104 -7.24 -7.18 17.66
N ASN A 105 -7.85 -6.86 16.54
CA ASN A 105 -7.08 -6.36 15.40
C ASN A 105 -6.52 -4.97 15.66
N ALA A 106 -7.23 -4.16 16.46
CA ALA A 106 -6.69 -2.86 16.83
C ALA A 106 -5.41 -3.02 17.64
N GLU A 107 -5.41 -3.97 18.58
CA GLU A 107 -4.21 -4.23 19.37
C GLU A 107 -3.07 -4.75 18.51
N ILE A 108 -3.39 -5.64 17.58
CA ILE A 108 -2.36 -6.17 16.69
C ILE A 108 -1.79 -5.07 15.81
N SER A 109 -2.65 -4.15 15.35
CA SER A 109 -2.18 -3.04 14.54
C SER A 109 -1.20 -2.17 15.32
N MET A 110 -1.49 -1.92 16.59
CA MET A 110 -0.56 -1.13 17.40
C MET A 110 0.75 -1.86 17.60
N ARG A 111 0.71 -3.18 17.79
CA ARG A 111 1.93 -3.95 17.89
C ARG A 111 2.72 -3.93 16.58
N ALA A 112 2.02 -3.97 15.46
CA ALA A 112 2.68 -3.90 14.17
C ALA A 112 3.40 -2.56 13.98
N LEU A 113 2.78 -1.48 14.43
CA LEU A 113 3.43 -0.17 14.37
C LEU A 113 4.71 -0.17 15.20
N ALA A 114 4.66 -0.80 16.37
CA ALA A 114 5.86 -0.90 17.21
C ALA A 114 6.96 -1.71 16.55
N LEU A 115 6.58 -2.66 15.68
CA LEU A 115 7.56 -3.49 14.98
C LEU A 115 8.07 -2.82 13.69
N GLY A 116 7.49 -1.71 13.28
CA GLY A 116 8.00 -1.00 12.14
C GLY A 116 6.99 -0.66 11.05
N ALA A 117 5.76 -1.15 11.15
CA ALA A 117 4.73 -0.72 10.20
C ALA A 117 4.51 0.78 10.37
N LYS A 118 4.10 1.44 9.29
CA LYS A 118 4.02 2.90 9.30
C LYS A 118 2.62 3.41 9.56
N ASP A 119 1.59 2.61 9.27
CA ASP A 119 0.22 3.06 9.42
C ASP A 119 -0.70 1.87 9.37
N TYR A 120 -1.99 2.10 9.52
CA TYR A 120 -2.99 1.06 9.40
C TYR A 120 -4.28 1.65 8.87
N VAL A 121 -5.11 0.79 8.29
CA VAL A 121 -6.45 1.16 7.83
C VAL A 121 -7.41 0.06 8.23
N THR A 122 -8.67 0.40 8.37
CA THR A 122 -9.73 -0.55 8.69
C THR A 122 -10.47 -0.89 7.41
N LYS A 123 -10.54 -2.19 7.09
CA LYS A 123 -11.27 -2.62 5.90
C LYS A 123 -12.75 -2.36 6.09
N PRO A 124 -13.48 -2.06 5.00
CA PRO A 124 -14.93 -1.91 5.12
C PRO A 124 -15.56 -3.23 5.52
N SER A 125 -16.66 -3.18 6.26
CA SER A 125 -17.37 -4.39 6.62
C SER A 125 -18.03 -4.99 5.40
N THR A 126 -18.39 -6.25 5.50
CA THR A 126 -19.00 -6.96 4.38
C THR A 126 -20.31 -6.35 3.93
N THR A 127 -21.01 -5.74 4.86
CA THR A 127 -22.28 -5.11 4.53
C THR A 127 -22.10 -3.62 4.34
N SER A 128 -20.91 -3.18 4.09
CA SER A 128 -20.64 -1.76 4.05
C SER A 128 -21.43 -1.08 2.96
N GLN A 129 -21.79 0.12 3.25
CA GLN A 129 -22.40 0.98 2.27
C GLN A 129 -21.34 1.54 1.35
N LEU A 130 -21.80 2.10 0.24
CA LEU A 130 -20.89 2.70 -0.72
C LEU A 130 -20.03 3.79 -0.08
N THR A 131 -20.60 4.53 0.86
CA THR A 131 -19.86 5.59 1.51
C THR A 131 -18.64 5.05 2.24
N SER A 132 -18.81 3.94 2.98
CA SER A 132 -17.68 3.34 3.68
C SER A 132 -16.60 2.88 2.73
N ALA A 133 -17.00 2.29 1.61
CA ALA A 133 -16.04 1.81 0.63
C ALA A 133 -15.25 2.96 0.02
N VAL A 134 -15.95 4.06 -0.30
CA VAL A 134 -15.29 5.22 -0.87
C VAL A 134 -14.32 5.84 0.13
N ASN A 135 -14.75 5.96 1.38
CA ASN A 135 -13.89 6.54 2.41
C ASN A 135 -12.65 5.69 2.62
N PHE A 136 -12.81 4.36 2.61
CA PHE A 136 -11.68 3.46 2.76
C PHE A 136 -10.69 3.65 1.61
N GLN A 137 -11.20 3.71 0.40
CA GLN A 137 -10.35 3.89 -0.77
C GLN A 137 -9.57 5.20 -0.68
N GLN A 138 -10.25 6.28 -0.35
CA GLN A 138 -9.60 7.58 -0.26
C GLN A 138 -8.55 7.62 0.83
N GLU A 139 -8.87 7.02 1.97
CA GLU A 139 -7.92 6.99 3.08
C GLU A 139 -6.69 6.18 2.70
N LEU A 140 -6.88 5.01 2.11
CA LEU A 140 -5.76 4.16 1.76
C LEU A 140 -4.88 4.82 0.71
N ILE A 141 -5.48 5.42 -0.30
CA ILE A 141 -4.72 6.11 -1.35
C ILE A 141 -3.92 7.25 -0.75
N ALA A 142 -4.52 8.03 0.15
CA ALA A 142 -3.82 9.15 0.75
C ALA A 142 -2.63 8.68 1.57
N LYS A 143 -2.78 7.58 2.31
CA LYS A 143 -1.69 7.05 3.11
C LYS A 143 -0.58 6.50 2.25
N ILE A 144 -0.94 5.82 1.16
CA ILE A 144 0.05 5.30 0.23
C ILE A 144 0.87 6.44 -0.36
N LYS A 145 0.22 7.49 -0.81
CA LYS A 145 0.94 8.61 -1.41
C LYS A 145 1.83 9.32 -0.41
N ALA A 146 1.34 9.47 0.82
CA ALA A 146 2.14 10.14 1.83
C ALA A 146 3.41 9.36 2.15
N LEU A 147 3.29 8.04 2.26
CA LEU A 147 4.45 7.22 2.61
C LEU A 147 5.38 7.00 1.43
N ALA A 148 4.83 6.79 0.25
CA ALA A 148 5.65 6.55 -0.93
C ALA A 148 6.38 7.81 -1.35
N GLY A 149 5.77 8.97 -1.12
CA GLY A 149 6.42 10.22 -1.47
C GLY A 149 7.75 10.40 -0.80
N ARG A 150 7.84 9.95 0.46
CA ARG A 150 9.11 10.04 1.18
C ARG A 150 10.14 9.10 0.60
N ARG A 151 9.71 7.91 0.23
CA ARG A 151 10.64 6.93 -0.30
C ARG A 151 11.15 7.34 -1.67
N ARG A 152 10.35 8.04 -2.43
CA ARG A 152 10.74 8.43 -3.79
C ARG A 152 11.66 9.63 -3.79
N GLY A 153 12.00 10.11 -2.63
CA GLY A 153 12.92 11.18 -2.50
C GLY A 153 12.25 12.50 -2.27
N PRO A 154 13.06 13.53 -2.04
CA PRO A 154 12.51 14.83 -1.71
C PRO A 154 11.89 15.49 -2.93
N PRO A 155 10.94 16.40 -2.69
CA PRO A 155 10.41 17.19 -3.79
C PRO A 155 11.48 18.11 -4.35
N PRO A 156 11.21 18.76 -5.47
CA PRO A 156 12.16 19.73 -6.03
C PRO A 156 12.54 20.78 -5.00
N PRO A 157 13.71 21.35 -5.13
CA PRO A 157 14.19 22.27 -4.11
C PRO A 157 13.23 23.39 -3.76
N GLY A 158 12.53 23.93 -4.72
CA GLY A 158 11.59 24.99 -4.42
C GLY A 158 10.48 24.55 -3.51
N GLU A 159 9.92 23.40 -3.80
CA GLU A 159 8.84 22.87 -2.96
C GLU A 159 9.33 22.51 -1.58
N ARG A 160 10.52 21.94 -1.54
CA ARG A 160 11.08 21.59 -0.25
C ARG A 160 11.33 22.83 0.60
N LEU A 161 11.80 23.87 0.00
CA LEU A 161 12.04 25.11 0.72
C LEU A 161 10.75 25.68 1.27
N ASP A 162 9.69 25.64 0.49
CA ASP A 162 8.41 26.11 0.97
C ASP A 162 7.99 25.39 2.20
N GLN A 163 8.09 24.09 2.17
CA GLN A 163 7.68 23.30 3.31
C GLN A 163 8.56 23.56 4.50
N ILE A 164 9.81 23.62 4.27
CA ILE A 164 10.75 23.77 5.34
C ILE A 164 10.72 25.17 5.90
N GLY A 165 10.58 26.12 5.03
CA GLY A 165 10.53 27.50 5.46
C GLY A 165 9.52 27.73 6.52
N ARG A 166 8.42 27.02 6.43
CA ARG A 166 7.42 27.14 7.45
C ARG A 166 7.80 26.38 8.67
N ALA A 167 8.37 25.24 8.48
CA ALA A 167 8.47 24.31 9.56
C ALA A 167 9.72 24.48 10.32
N HIS A 168 10.79 24.88 9.69
CA HIS A 168 11.98 24.77 10.41
C HIS A 168 12.86 25.92 10.19
N VAL A 169 12.45 26.76 9.42
CA VAL A 169 13.31 27.74 9.16
C VAL A 169 13.81 27.95 9.95
#